data_766125528c8492cb3a9d2570fd44ad08
#
_entry.id   766125528c8492cb3a9d2570fd44ad08
#
_cell.length_a   1.000
_cell.length_b   1.000
_cell.length_c   1.000
_cell.angle_alpha   90.00
_cell.angle_beta   90.00
_cell.angle_gamma   90.00
#
_symmetry.space_group_name_H-M   'P 1'
#
loop_
_entity.id
_entity.type
_entity.pdbx_description
1 polymer ?
#
loop_
_entity_poly.entity_id
_entity_poly.type
_entity_poly.pdbx_seq_one_letter_code
_entity_poly.pdbx_strand_id
1 'polypeptide(L)'
;RSAGSPFNFLGAKAYIQYQPLGSVGVISPWNFPFNLTFGPLAGIFSAGNRAMIKPSEITPESSKLMEKMVSEFFDPDELAVFCGDVSVAEEFSKLPFDHLLFTGSTSIAKHVMRAAAENLVPVTLELGGKSPVIVGPSANMKLAADRIWNGKLLNSGQICLAPDYLFIHEDKVESWVQASKQSISEMFPSFFDNEDYTSIINERHFTRLLNYLDDAKKKGARLIEFNPAREEEDDRTHFKMLPTLILGVNSDMLVMQE
;
A
#
# COMPACT_ATOMS: atom_id res chain seq x y z
N ARG A 1 -15.65 18.78 -22.99
CA ARG A 1 -14.81 19.90 -22.54
C ARG A 1 -14.34 20.69 -23.74
N SER A 2 -14.52 22.02 -23.78
CA SER A 2 -14.05 22.87 -24.88
C SER A 2 -12.53 22.96 -24.85
N ALA A 3 -11.89 22.77 -26.01
CA ALA A 3 -10.47 23.02 -26.20
C ALA A 3 -10.32 24.37 -26.96
N GLY A 4 -9.29 25.16 -26.58
CA GLY A 4 -9.01 26.41 -27.29
C GLY A 4 -8.67 26.14 -28.75
N SER A 5 -9.24 26.92 -29.66
CA SER A 5 -8.91 26.84 -31.09
C SER A 5 -7.78 27.82 -31.44
N PRO A 6 -6.70 27.38 -32.10
CA PRO A 6 -5.68 28.28 -32.59
C PRO A 6 -6.22 29.29 -33.55
N PHE A 7 -5.62 30.48 -33.59
CA PHE A 7 -6.08 31.60 -34.44
C PHE A 7 -6.23 31.24 -35.92
N ASN A 8 -5.47 30.26 -36.39
CA ASN A 8 -5.51 29.77 -37.79
C ASN A 8 -6.75 28.94 -38.13
N PHE A 9 -7.60 28.64 -37.15
CA PHE A 9 -8.85 27.84 -37.35
C PHE A 9 -10.10 28.65 -37.00
N LEU A 10 -10.14 29.92 -37.39
CA LEU A 10 -11.29 30.79 -37.19
C LEU A 10 -12.55 30.15 -37.78
N GLY A 11 -13.58 29.98 -36.94
CA GLY A 11 -14.84 29.31 -37.30
C GLY A 11 -14.90 27.81 -37.01
N ALA A 12 -13.77 27.16 -36.67
CA ALA A 12 -13.76 25.78 -36.20
C ALA A 12 -14.17 25.68 -34.75
N LYS A 13 -14.86 24.57 -34.41
CA LYS A 13 -15.14 24.19 -33.02
C LYS A 13 -14.23 23.03 -32.63
N ALA A 14 -13.47 23.18 -31.56
CA ALA A 14 -12.64 22.12 -31.01
C ALA A 14 -13.17 21.70 -29.62
N TYR A 15 -13.25 20.43 -29.38
CA TYR A 15 -13.67 19.88 -28.09
C TYR A 15 -12.89 18.59 -27.78
N ILE A 16 -12.77 18.28 -26.48
CA ILE A 16 -12.22 17.04 -26.00
C ILE A 16 -13.39 16.12 -25.67
N GLN A 17 -13.45 14.99 -26.33
CA GLN A 17 -14.41 13.93 -26.08
C GLN A 17 -13.71 12.77 -25.35
N TYR A 18 -14.22 12.41 -24.17
CA TYR A 18 -13.77 11.23 -23.46
C TYR A 18 -14.48 10.00 -24.03
N GLN A 19 -13.73 8.93 -24.21
CA GLN A 19 -14.22 7.65 -24.71
C GLN A 19 -13.68 6.53 -23.81
N PRO A 20 -14.38 5.38 -23.68
CA PRO A 20 -13.84 4.21 -23.02
C PRO A 20 -12.55 3.73 -23.72
N LEU A 21 -11.64 3.17 -22.96
CA LEU A 21 -10.44 2.53 -23.50
C LEU A 21 -10.77 1.15 -24.08
N GLY A 22 -11.65 0.40 -23.39
CA GLY A 22 -12.03 -0.97 -23.76
C GLY A 22 -11.95 -1.92 -22.56
N SER A 23 -11.12 -2.93 -22.63
CA SER A 23 -10.90 -3.92 -21.57
C SER A 23 -9.74 -3.52 -20.68
N VAL A 24 -10.00 -3.37 -19.38
CA VAL A 24 -9.00 -2.98 -18.38
C VAL A 24 -8.66 -4.15 -17.47
N GLY A 25 -7.37 -4.50 -17.40
CA GLY A 25 -6.87 -5.45 -16.41
C GLY A 25 -6.60 -4.76 -15.07
N VAL A 26 -6.96 -5.42 -13.96
CA VAL A 26 -6.69 -4.93 -12.59
C VAL A 26 -5.99 -6.03 -11.81
N ILE A 27 -4.72 -5.83 -11.46
CA ILE A 27 -3.97 -6.70 -10.54
C ILE A 27 -3.95 -6.01 -9.19
N SER A 28 -4.64 -6.61 -8.20
CA SER A 28 -4.87 -5.96 -6.91
C SER A 28 -4.07 -6.61 -5.76
N PRO A 29 -3.74 -5.82 -4.71
CA PRO A 29 -2.86 -6.23 -3.62
C PRO A 29 -3.62 -6.94 -2.50
N TRP A 30 -2.84 -7.42 -1.52
CA TRP A 30 -3.33 -8.16 -0.35
C TRP A 30 -3.68 -7.27 0.86
N ASN A 31 -3.14 -6.06 0.94
CA ASN A 31 -3.24 -5.25 2.18
C ASN A 31 -4.61 -4.60 2.40
N PHE A 32 -5.30 -4.23 1.33
CA PHE A 32 -6.70 -3.78 1.33
C PHE A 32 -7.44 -4.41 0.14
N PRO A 33 -7.65 -5.74 0.17
CA PRO A 33 -8.04 -6.50 -1.02
C PRO A 33 -9.33 -6.00 -1.65
N PHE A 34 -10.37 -5.70 -0.87
CA PHE A 34 -11.64 -5.19 -1.41
C PHE A 34 -11.53 -3.74 -1.88
N ASN A 35 -10.97 -2.87 -1.05
CA ASN A 35 -10.92 -1.44 -1.36
C ASN A 35 -10.07 -1.15 -2.60
N LEU A 36 -8.88 -1.75 -2.69
CA LEU A 36 -7.96 -1.52 -3.81
C LEU A 36 -8.30 -2.34 -5.07
N THR A 37 -9.28 -3.24 -4.97
CA THR A 37 -9.87 -3.92 -6.14
C THR A 37 -11.09 -3.16 -6.66
N PHE A 38 -12.07 -2.88 -5.81
CA PHE A 38 -13.34 -2.30 -6.23
C PHE A 38 -13.30 -0.78 -6.36
N GLY A 39 -12.43 -0.08 -5.61
CA GLY A 39 -12.26 1.36 -5.74
C GLY A 39 -11.96 1.83 -7.17
N PRO A 40 -10.97 1.27 -7.85
CA PRO A 40 -10.67 1.60 -9.25
C PRO A 40 -11.81 1.29 -10.22
N LEU A 41 -12.61 0.25 -9.96
CA LEU A 41 -13.72 -0.14 -10.84
C LEU A 41 -14.77 0.96 -10.99
N ALA A 42 -14.96 1.79 -9.96
CA ALA A 42 -15.88 2.92 -10.06
C ALA A 42 -15.49 3.87 -11.21
N GLY A 43 -14.20 4.17 -11.37
CA GLY A 43 -13.68 4.96 -12.46
C GLY A 43 -13.71 4.22 -13.81
N ILE A 44 -13.36 2.93 -13.80
CA ILE A 44 -13.34 2.07 -14.99
C ILE A 44 -14.75 1.99 -15.62
N PHE A 45 -15.75 1.67 -14.83
CA PHE A 45 -17.14 1.57 -15.30
C PHE A 45 -17.77 2.92 -15.63
N SER A 46 -17.49 3.96 -14.84
CA SER A 46 -17.99 5.32 -15.15
C SER A 46 -17.52 5.83 -16.50
N ALA A 47 -16.36 5.37 -16.97
CA ALA A 47 -15.83 5.67 -18.29
C ALA A 47 -16.35 4.74 -19.39
N GLY A 48 -17.19 3.74 -19.07
CA GLY A 48 -17.77 2.79 -20.02
C GLY A 48 -16.84 1.62 -20.39
N ASN A 49 -15.82 1.33 -19.60
CA ASN A 49 -14.91 0.20 -19.80
C ASN A 49 -15.46 -1.10 -19.21
N ARG A 50 -14.87 -2.20 -19.64
CA ARG A 50 -14.98 -3.54 -19.03
C ARG A 50 -13.76 -3.83 -18.19
N ALA A 51 -13.84 -4.77 -17.25
CA ALA A 51 -12.69 -5.11 -16.41
C ALA A 51 -12.52 -6.60 -16.21
N MET A 52 -11.24 -7.00 -16.09
CA MET A 52 -10.83 -8.29 -15.58
C MET A 52 -9.97 -8.07 -14.33
N ILE A 53 -10.15 -8.88 -13.30
CA ILE A 53 -9.45 -8.75 -12.03
C ILE A 53 -8.62 -9.98 -11.75
N LYS A 54 -7.36 -9.78 -11.36
CA LYS A 54 -6.49 -10.79 -10.74
C LYS A 54 -6.23 -10.35 -9.29
N PRO A 55 -7.00 -10.83 -8.31
CA PRO A 55 -6.75 -10.51 -6.90
C PRO A 55 -5.50 -11.23 -6.38
N SER A 56 -5.00 -10.78 -5.23
CA SER A 56 -3.79 -11.36 -4.65
C SER A 56 -3.99 -12.80 -4.18
N GLU A 57 -3.03 -13.67 -4.48
CA GLU A 57 -2.94 -15.05 -3.98
C GLU A 57 -2.63 -15.11 -2.47
N ILE A 58 -2.15 -14.02 -1.88
CA ILE A 58 -1.79 -13.92 -0.47
C ILE A 58 -3.05 -13.86 0.42
N THR A 59 -4.19 -13.42 -0.15
CA THR A 59 -5.48 -13.36 0.54
C THR A 59 -6.53 -14.25 -0.15
N PRO A 60 -6.35 -15.58 -0.15
CA PRO A 60 -7.13 -16.50 -0.97
C PRO A 60 -8.63 -16.49 -0.64
N GLU A 61 -9.01 -16.36 0.64
CA GLU A 61 -10.41 -16.35 1.03
C GLU A 61 -11.13 -15.06 0.57
N SER A 62 -10.46 -13.92 0.66
CA SER A 62 -10.98 -12.67 0.10
C SER A 62 -11.12 -12.76 -1.42
N SER A 63 -10.15 -13.37 -2.09
CA SER A 63 -10.14 -13.53 -3.55
C SER A 63 -11.28 -14.42 -4.03
N LYS A 64 -11.52 -15.56 -3.38
CA LYS A 64 -12.65 -16.46 -3.66
C LYS A 64 -14.01 -15.77 -3.42
N LEU A 65 -14.10 -14.97 -2.34
CA LEU A 65 -15.32 -14.21 -2.08
C LEU A 65 -15.57 -13.16 -3.18
N MET A 66 -14.54 -12.46 -3.65
CA MET A 66 -14.67 -11.52 -4.76
C MET A 66 -15.13 -12.22 -6.06
N GLU A 67 -14.53 -13.37 -6.38
CA GLU A 67 -14.91 -14.18 -7.54
C GLU A 67 -16.38 -14.58 -7.47
N LYS A 68 -16.82 -15.09 -6.32
CA LYS A 68 -18.21 -15.44 -6.07
C LYS A 68 -19.14 -14.23 -6.22
N MET A 69 -18.84 -13.13 -5.55
CA MET A 69 -19.66 -11.90 -5.62
C MET A 69 -19.78 -11.38 -7.05
N VAL A 70 -18.67 -11.33 -7.77
CA VAL A 70 -18.67 -10.83 -9.16
C VAL A 70 -19.49 -11.75 -10.05
N SER A 71 -19.35 -13.06 -9.96
CA SER A 71 -20.12 -14.01 -10.78
C SER A 71 -21.63 -14.01 -10.49
N GLU A 72 -22.05 -13.53 -9.31
CA GLU A 72 -23.46 -13.42 -8.96
C GLU A 72 -24.14 -12.14 -9.51
N PHE A 73 -23.37 -11.06 -9.70
CA PHE A 73 -23.94 -9.74 -9.98
C PHE A 73 -23.54 -9.11 -11.33
N PHE A 74 -22.55 -9.68 -12.03
CA PHE A 74 -22.06 -9.16 -13.28
C PHE A 74 -22.03 -10.22 -14.38
N ASP A 75 -22.29 -9.78 -15.61
CA ASP A 75 -22.01 -10.60 -16.78
C ASP A 75 -20.48 -10.78 -16.94
N PRO A 76 -19.99 -11.99 -17.26
CA PRO A 76 -18.56 -12.20 -17.53
C PRO A 76 -17.93 -11.27 -18.56
N ASP A 77 -18.74 -10.78 -19.50
CA ASP A 77 -18.31 -9.80 -20.50
C ASP A 77 -18.18 -8.36 -19.94
N GLU A 78 -18.69 -8.10 -18.75
CA GLU A 78 -18.59 -6.81 -18.07
C GLU A 78 -17.48 -6.82 -17.04
N LEU A 79 -17.49 -7.83 -16.15
CA LEU A 79 -16.52 -7.99 -15.06
C LEU A 79 -16.27 -9.47 -14.78
N ALA A 80 -15.01 -9.87 -14.79
CA ALA A 80 -14.58 -11.22 -14.43
C ALA A 80 -13.41 -11.21 -13.43
N VAL A 81 -13.38 -12.20 -12.53
CA VAL A 81 -12.30 -12.38 -11.54
C VAL A 81 -11.57 -13.68 -11.82
N PHE A 82 -10.26 -13.65 -11.82
CA PHE A 82 -9.38 -14.80 -12.08
C PHE A 82 -8.50 -15.04 -10.85
N CYS A 83 -8.93 -15.95 -10.00
CA CYS A 83 -8.14 -16.40 -8.85
C CYS A 83 -7.01 -17.32 -9.32
N GLY A 84 -5.91 -17.35 -8.56
CA GLY A 84 -4.78 -18.24 -8.83
C GLY A 84 -3.48 -17.70 -8.24
N ASP A 85 -2.43 -18.48 -8.40
CA ASP A 85 -1.09 -18.19 -7.91
C ASP A 85 -0.31 -17.20 -8.82
N VAL A 86 0.99 -17.11 -8.59
CA VAL A 86 1.88 -16.22 -9.36
C VAL A 86 1.86 -16.55 -10.86
N SER A 87 1.73 -17.84 -11.25
CA SER A 87 1.69 -18.23 -12.66
C SER A 87 0.48 -17.63 -13.38
N VAL A 88 -0.67 -17.57 -12.73
CA VAL A 88 -1.87 -16.92 -13.26
C VAL A 88 -1.66 -15.40 -13.37
N ALA A 89 -0.97 -14.77 -12.42
CA ALA A 89 -0.67 -13.34 -12.50
C ALA A 89 0.31 -13.02 -13.66
N GLU A 90 1.28 -13.90 -13.91
CA GLU A 90 2.20 -13.77 -15.04
C GLU A 90 1.46 -13.86 -16.39
N GLU A 91 0.59 -14.85 -16.57
CA GLU A 91 -0.21 -14.98 -17.79
C GLU A 91 -1.21 -13.84 -17.94
N PHE A 92 -1.84 -13.41 -16.85
CA PHE A 92 -2.74 -12.26 -16.84
C PHE A 92 -2.03 -10.99 -17.32
N SER A 93 -0.78 -10.78 -16.90
CA SER A 93 0.01 -9.60 -17.28
C SER A 93 0.38 -9.57 -18.78
N LYS A 94 0.30 -10.71 -19.47
CA LYS A 94 0.57 -10.83 -20.91
C LYS A 94 -0.66 -10.63 -21.79
N LEU A 95 -1.85 -10.49 -21.20
CA LEU A 95 -3.06 -10.30 -21.98
C LEU A 95 -3.09 -8.92 -22.69
N PRO A 96 -3.64 -8.84 -23.89
CA PRO A 96 -3.68 -7.61 -24.68
C PRO A 96 -4.78 -6.67 -24.20
N PHE A 97 -4.68 -6.19 -22.99
CA PHE A 97 -5.58 -5.18 -22.44
C PHE A 97 -5.43 -3.83 -23.15
N ASP A 98 -6.46 -3.00 -23.12
CA ASP A 98 -6.37 -1.61 -23.52
C ASP A 98 -5.72 -0.75 -22.43
N HIS A 99 -5.72 -1.22 -21.18
CA HIS A 99 -5.01 -0.65 -20.03
C HIS A 99 -4.83 -1.68 -18.94
N LEU A 100 -3.70 -1.62 -18.20
CA LEU A 100 -3.45 -2.48 -17.05
C LEU A 100 -3.14 -1.64 -15.80
N LEU A 101 -3.95 -1.81 -14.77
CA LEU A 101 -3.72 -1.25 -13.44
C LEU A 101 -3.08 -2.32 -12.55
N PHE A 102 -1.95 -1.99 -11.98
CA PHE A 102 -1.25 -2.83 -11.01
C PHE A 102 -1.05 -2.09 -9.70
N THR A 103 -1.42 -2.71 -8.59
CA THR A 103 -1.10 -2.23 -7.24
C THR A 103 -0.27 -3.28 -6.51
N GLY A 104 0.94 -2.92 -6.07
CA GLY A 104 1.84 -3.87 -5.42
C GLY A 104 3.26 -3.32 -5.23
N SER A 105 4.27 -4.22 -5.14
CA SER A 105 5.66 -3.80 -4.94
C SER A 105 6.33 -3.33 -6.22
N THR A 106 7.29 -2.39 -6.09
CA THR A 106 8.11 -1.87 -7.19
C THR A 106 8.85 -2.97 -7.94
N SER A 107 9.31 -4.00 -7.23
CA SER A 107 10.02 -5.13 -7.85
C SER A 107 9.12 -5.95 -8.78
N ILE A 108 7.88 -6.22 -8.37
CA ILE A 108 6.90 -6.95 -9.19
C ILE A 108 6.38 -6.07 -10.33
N ALA A 109 6.17 -4.78 -10.11
CA ALA A 109 5.74 -3.84 -11.15
C ALA A 109 6.66 -3.86 -12.39
N LYS A 110 7.96 -4.03 -12.20
CA LYS A 110 8.93 -4.16 -13.30
C LYS A 110 8.68 -5.39 -14.18
N HIS A 111 8.21 -6.49 -13.60
CA HIS A 111 7.81 -7.70 -14.35
C HIS A 111 6.51 -7.46 -15.10
N VAL A 112 5.53 -6.87 -14.44
CA VAL A 112 4.23 -6.50 -15.05
C VAL A 112 4.44 -5.56 -16.24
N MET A 113 5.25 -4.51 -16.09
CA MET A 113 5.56 -3.59 -17.19
C MET A 113 6.22 -4.29 -18.38
N ARG A 114 7.17 -5.21 -18.14
CA ARG A 114 7.82 -5.95 -19.22
C ARG A 114 6.82 -6.84 -19.97
N ALA A 115 5.95 -7.54 -19.25
CA ALA A 115 4.91 -8.38 -19.85
C ALA A 115 3.91 -7.53 -20.66
N ALA A 116 3.43 -6.42 -20.12
CA ALA A 116 2.53 -5.50 -20.78
C ALA A 116 3.14 -4.88 -22.07
N ALA A 117 4.45 -4.63 -22.07
CA ALA A 117 5.16 -4.04 -23.21
C ALA A 117 5.12 -4.92 -24.46
N GLU A 118 5.03 -6.25 -24.33
CA GLU A 118 4.94 -7.19 -25.47
C GLU A 118 3.70 -6.91 -26.35
N ASN A 119 2.61 -6.42 -25.75
CA ASN A 119 1.38 -6.05 -26.43
C ASN A 119 1.14 -4.52 -26.45
N LEU A 120 2.15 -3.72 -26.11
CA LEU A 120 2.07 -2.25 -26.03
C LEU A 120 0.95 -1.76 -25.11
N VAL A 121 0.64 -2.51 -24.05
CA VAL A 121 -0.41 -2.16 -23.08
C VAL A 121 0.06 -1.02 -22.18
N PRO A 122 -0.66 0.12 -22.13
CA PRO A 122 -0.39 1.17 -21.17
C PRO A 122 -0.64 0.69 -19.74
N VAL A 123 0.21 1.09 -18.80
CA VAL A 123 0.11 0.66 -17.40
C VAL A 123 -0.05 1.86 -16.46
N THR A 124 -0.87 1.67 -15.41
CA THR A 124 -0.87 2.51 -14.21
C THR A 124 -0.33 1.68 -13.06
N LEU A 125 0.68 2.21 -12.36
CA LEU A 125 1.36 1.52 -11.29
C LEU A 125 1.13 2.26 -9.97
N GLU A 126 0.46 1.61 -9.04
CA GLU A 126 0.30 2.04 -7.66
C GLU A 126 1.24 1.19 -6.80
N LEU A 127 2.25 1.81 -6.22
CA LEU A 127 3.37 1.13 -5.60
C LEU A 127 3.51 1.48 -4.12
N GLY A 128 4.55 0.96 -3.48
CA GLY A 128 4.93 1.33 -2.14
C GLY A 128 5.45 2.77 -2.07
N GLY A 129 5.83 3.18 -0.89
CA GLY A 129 6.39 4.50 -0.67
C GLY A 129 6.97 4.64 0.73
N LYS A 130 7.84 5.62 0.87
CA LYS A 130 8.45 6.05 2.12
C LYS A 130 7.95 7.46 2.43
N SER A 131 6.73 7.53 2.95
CA SER A 131 6.05 8.81 3.19
C SER A 131 6.71 9.61 4.30
N PRO A 132 7.32 10.78 4.00
CA PRO A 132 7.97 11.62 4.99
C PRO A 132 6.95 12.33 5.87
N VAL A 133 7.31 12.50 7.14
CA VAL A 133 6.60 13.37 8.08
C VAL A 133 7.52 14.49 8.53
N ILE A 134 7.02 15.71 8.57
CA ILE A 134 7.76 16.88 9.05
C ILE A 134 7.04 17.45 10.26
N VAL A 135 7.70 17.40 11.42
CA VAL A 135 7.20 17.99 12.67
C VAL A 135 7.89 19.33 12.89
N GLY A 136 7.15 20.39 12.62
CA GLY A 136 7.63 21.76 12.80
C GLY A 136 7.87 22.14 14.27
N PRO A 137 8.64 23.23 14.54
CA PRO A 137 9.03 23.60 15.90
C PRO A 137 7.85 24.02 16.77
N SER A 138 6.75 24.50 16.19
CA SER A 138 5.50 24.90 16.89
C SER A 138 4.48 23.78 17.05
N ALA A 139 4.78 22.55 16.57
CA ALA A 139 3.84 21.44 16.63
C ALA A 139 3.54 21.03 18.08
N ASN A 140 2.26 20.74 18.36
CA ASN A 140 1.89 20.05 19.58
C ASN A 140 2.32 18.57 19.50
N MET A 141 3.29 18.17 20.32
CA MET A 141 3.90 16.85 20.24
C MET A 141 2.91 15.71 20.49
N LYS A 142 2.00 15.86 21.47
CA LYS A 142 1.00 14.81 21.74
C LYS A 142 0.05 14.64 20.57
N LEU A 143 -0.49 15.73 20.04
CA LEU A 143 -1.38 15.68 18.88
C LEU A 143 -0.69 15.15 17.64
N ALA A 144 0.59 15.51 17.41
CA ALA A 144 1.38 14.98 16.32
C ALA A 144 1.60 13.46 16.49
N ALA A 145 1.95 13.02 17.70
CA ALA A 145 2.13 11.60 17.99
C ALA A 145 0.83 10.81 17.77
N ASP A 146 -0.31 11.31 18.28
CA ASP A 146 -1.60 10.66 18.11
C ASP A 146 -1.94 10.43 16.62
N ARG A 147 -1.76 11.45 15.80
CA ARG A 147 -2.06 11.37 14.37
C ARG A 147 -1.09 10.48 13.60
N ILE A 148 0.20 10.60 13.88
CA ILE A 148 1.25 9.85 13.17
C ILE A 148 1.15 8.36 13.54
N TRP A 149 1.03 8.03 14.83
CA TRP A 149 0.92 6.65 15.25
C TRP A 149 -0.42 6.00 14.86
N ASN A 150 -1.52 6.74 14.89
CA ASN A 150 -2.79 6.24 14.34
C ASN A 150 -2.64 5.86 12.86
N GLY A 151 -2.04 6.73 12.05
CA GLY A 151 -1.77 6.43 10.64
C GLY A 151 -0.73 5.33 10.42
N LYS A 152 0.25 5.18 11.33
CA LYS A 152 1.28 4.14 11.22
C LYS A 152 0.81 2.77 11.70
N LEU A 153 -0.02 2.71 12.74
CA LEU A 153 -0.46 1.46 13.33
C LEU A 153 -1.71 0.88 12.67
N LEU A 154 -2.42 1.68 11.88
CA LEU A 154 -3.50 1.16 11.03
C LEU A 154 -2.96 0.06 10.13
N ASN A 155 -3.59 -1.13 10.18
CA ASN A 155 -3.16 -2.33 9.47
C ASN A 155 -1.67 -2.69 9.73
N SER A 156 -1.16 -2.41 10.92
CA SER A 156 0.25 -2.58 11.32
C SER A 156 1.27 -1.92 10.36
N GLY A 157 0.88 -0.79 9.76
CA GLY A 157 1.73 -0.06 8.82
C GLY A 157 1.80 -0.65 7.41
N GLN A 158 1.01 -1.68 7.12
CA GLN A 158 0.98 -2.34 5.81
C GLN A 158 0.16 -1.52 4.80
N ILE A 159 0.52 -0.25 4.64
CA ILE A 159 -0.17 0.75 3.81
C ILE A 159 0.88 1.51 3.00
N CYS A 160 0.65 1.68 1.71
CA CYS A 160 1.53 2.45 0.82
C CYS A 160 1.72 3.93 1.26
N LEU A 161 0.76 4.49 2.01
CA LEU A 161 0.75 5.86 2.52
C LEU A 161 1.19 5.97 3.98
N ALA A 162 1.50 4.86 4.68
CA ALA A 162 1.81 4.91 6.10
C ALA A 162 2.98 5.88 6.37
N PRO A 163 2.89 6.71 7.42
CA PRO A 163 4.05 7.48 7.89
C PRO A 163 5.27 6.59 8.03
N ASP A 164 6.39 6.96 7.42
CA ASP A 164 7.57 6.11 7.39
C ASP A 164 8.74 6.72 8.15
N TYR A 165 9.31 7.80 7.68
CA TYR A 165 10.39 8.48 8.39
C TYR A 165 9.98 9.91 8.79
N LEU A 166 10.59 10.38 9.89
CA LEU A 166 10.22 11.62 10.55
C LEU A 166 11.39 12.59 10.57
N PHE A 167 11.15 13.81 10.07
CA PHE A 167 12.03 14.95 10.30
C PHE A 167 11.53 15.74 11.50
N ILE A 168 12.37 15.87 12.52
CA ILE A 168 12.10 16.62 13.73
C ILE A 168 13.37 17.32 14.20
N HIS A 169 13.24 18.49 14.82
CA HIS A 169 14.38 19.18 15.41
C HIS A 169 15.00 18.35 16.55
N GLU A 170 16.32 18.31 16.62
CA GLU A 170 17.05 17.45 17.59
C GLU A 170 16.62 17.68 19.04
N ASP A 171 16.38 18.92 19.46
CA ASP A 171 15.91 19.27 20.81
C ASP A 171 14.51 18.72 21.13
N LYS A 172 13.77 18.24 20.14
CA LYS A 172 12.41 17.72 20.28
C LYS A 172 12.34 16.20 20.28
N VAL A 173 13.44 15.51 19.99
CA VAL A 173 13.47 14.05 19.86
C VAL A 173 12.99 13.35 21.13
N GLU A 174 13.48 13.73 22.31
CA GLU A 174 13.05 13.08 23.56
C GLU A 174 11.59 13.39 23.90
N SER A 175 11.11 14.61 23.64
CA SER A 175 9.69 14.93 23.82
C SER A 175 8.79 14.16 22.85
N TRP A 176 9.27 13.91 21.63
CA TRP A 176 8.61 13.05 20.65
C TRP A 176 8.54 11.59 21.15
N VAL A 177 9.63 11.05 21.67
CA VAL A 177 9.65 9.68 22.23
C VAL A 177 8.65 9.54 23.37
N GLN A 178 8.57 10.52 24.29
CA GLN A 178 7.60 10.48 25.39
C GLN A 178 6.15 10.59 24.92
N ALA A 179 5.87 11.51 23.99
CA ALA A 179 4.56 11.64 23.39
C ALA A 179 4.14 10.36 22.64
N SER A 180 5.09 9.72 21.93
CA SER A 180 4.87 8.44 21.25
C SER A 180 4.51 7.32 22.22
N LYS A 181 5.25 7.18 23.32
CA LYS A 181 4.94 6.19 24.36
C LYS A 181 3.53 6.36 24.91
N GLN A 182 3.16 7.59 25.23
CA GLN A 182 1.82 7.90 25.73
C GLN A 182 0.75 7.57 24.68
N SER A 183 0.90 8.04 23.44
CA SER A 183 -0.08 7.82 22.38
C SER A 183 -0.29 6.34 22.06
N ILE A 184 0.80 5.58 21.97
CA ILE A 184 0.73 4.15 21.67
C ILE A 184 0.06 3.38 22.81
N SER A 185 0.41 3.66 24.07
CA SER A 185 -0.21 2.98 25.22
C SER A 185 -1.70 3.32 25.40
N GLU A 186 -2.13 4.50 24.99
CA GLU A 186 -3.55 4.88 24.96
C GLU A 186 -4.32 4.16 23.83
N MET A 187 -3.69 3.96 22.65
CA MET A 187 -4.31 3.27 21.53
C MET A 187 -4.31 1.75 21.70
N PHE A 188 -3.18 1.19 22.11
CA PHE A 188 -2.95 -0.25 22.23
C PHE A 188 -2.28 -0.55 23.58
N PRO A 189 -3.07 -0.87 24.62
CA PRO A 189 -2.52 -1.28 25.92
C PRO A 189 -1.70 -2.58 25.88
N SER A 190 -2.02 -3.46 24.90
CA SER A 190 -1.28 -4.69 24.56
C SER A 190 -1.26 -4.88 23.05
N PHE A 191 -0.40 -5.76 22.55
CA PHE A 191 -0.25 -6.03 21.12
C PHE A 191 -0.54 -7.49 20.76
N PHE A 192 0.06 -8.45 21.46
CA PHE A 192 0.03 -9.85 21.01
C PHE A 192 -1.34 -10.50 21.20
N ASP A 193 -1.97 -10.31 22.34
CA ASP A 193 -3.32 -10.79 22.62
C ASP A 193 -4.43 -9.80 22.21
N ASN A 194 -4.10 -8.74 21.51
CA ASN A 194 -5.04 -7.70 21.11
C ASN A 194 -5.64 -7.99 19.73
N GLU A 195 -6.93 -8.29 19.66
CA GLU A 195 -7.65 -8.58 18.42
C GLU A 195 -7.75 -7.37 17.48
N ASP A 196 -7.66 -6.15 18.00
CA ASP A 196 -7.70 -4.90 17.21
C ASP A 196 -6.35 -4.57 16.55
N TYR A 197 -5.26 -5.26 16.96
CA TYR A 197 -3.95 -5.05 16.36
C TYR A 197 -3.66 -6.11 15.29
N THR A 198 -3.55 -5.64 14.06
CA THR A 198 -3.39 -6.49 12.87
C THR A 198 -2.03 -7.19 12.84
N SER A 199 -2.03 -8.47 12.46
CA SER A 199 -0.80 -9.24 12.18
C SER A 199 -0.10 -8.78 10.90
N ILE A 200 1.20 -9.00 10.82
CA ILE A 200 1.92 -8.96 9.54
C ILE A 200 1.41 -10.12 8.67
N ILE A 201 1.19 -9.87 7.40
CA ILE A 201 0.41 -10.75 6.52
C ILE A 201 0.93 -12.18 6.40
N ASN A 202 2.23 -12.40 6.53
CA ASN A 202 2.84 -13.74 6.49
C ASN A 202 4.27 -13.74 7.06
N GLU A 203 4.82 -14.93 7.26
CA GLU A 203 6.16 -15.16 7.79
C GLU A 203 7.26 -14.46 6.95
N ARG A 204 7.15 -14.46 5.63
CA ARG A 204 8.14 -13.82 4.75
C ARG A 204 8.25 -12.33 5.04
N HIS A 205 7.12 -11.64 5.16
CA HIS A 205 7.11 -10.20 5.46
C HIS A 205 7.53 -9.92 6.90
N PHE A 206 7.11 -10.74 7.84
CA PHE A 206 7.52 -10.66 9.23
C PHE A 206 9.06 -10.79 9.38
N THR A 207 9.63 -11.83 8.79
CA THR A 207 11.10 -12.04 8.80
C THR A 207 11.85 -10.90 8.10
N ARG A 208 11.31 -10.35 7.00
CA ARG A 208 11.91 -9.19 6.33
C ARG A 208 11.99 -7.98 7.27
N LEU A 209 10.92 -7.71 8.04
CA LEU A 209 10.92 -6.59 8.99
C LEU A 209 11.89 -6.80 10.14
N LEU A 210 11.98 -8.00 10.68
CA LEU A 210 13.00 -8.35 11.69
C LEU A 210 14.42 -8.13 11.16
N ASN A 211 14.68 -8.51 9.91
CA ASN A 211 15.98 -8.28 9.26
C ASN A 211 16.29 -6.78 9.10
N TYR A 212 15.29 -5.93 8.89
CA TYR A 212 15.47 -4.49 8.82
C TYR A 212 15.85 -3.89 10.18
N LEU A 213 15.25 -4.37 11.27
CA LEU A 213 15.62 -3.96 12.63
C LEU A 213 17.05 -4.41 12.99
N ASP A 214 17.39 -5.65 12.64
CA ASP A 214 18.73 -6.19 12.89
C ASP A 214 19.82 -5.44 12.09
N ASP A 215 19.57 -5.15 10.81
CA ASP A 215 20.45 -4.34 9.96
C ASP A 215 20.67 -2.94 10.55
N ALA A 216 19.58 -2.27 10.94
CA ALA A 216 19.65 -0.93 11.52
C ALA A 216 20.45 -0.93 12.84
N LYS A 217 20.22 -1.92 13.71
CA LYS A 217 20.93 -2.11 14.97
C LYS A 217 22.43 -2.36 14.74
N LYS A 218 22.80 -3.24 13.80
CA LYS A 218 24.19 -3.52 13.42
C LYS A 218 24.92 -2.30 12.87
N LYS A 219 24.17 -1.40 12.21
CA LYS A 219 24.69 -0.14 11.64
C LYS A 219 24.67 1.03 12.63
N GLY A 220 24.38 0.77 13.90
CA GLY A 220 24.49 1.74 14.99
C GLY A 220 23.23 2.56 15.28
N ALA A 221 22.09 2.23 14.71
CA ALA A 221 20.84 2.87 15.06
C ALA A 221 20.37 2.48 16.48
N ARG A 222 19.70 3.41 17.16
CA ARG A 222 19.03 3.16 18.43
C ARG A 222 17.58 2.76 18.17
N LEU A 223 17.21 1.57 18.61
CA LEU A 223 15.85 1.06 18.54
C LEU A 223 15.11 1.34 19.85
N ILE A 224 13.87 1.81 19.74
CA ILE A 224 12.96 2.01 20.87
C ILE A 224 11.67 1.25 20.54
N GLU A 225 11.50 0.13 21.21
CA GLU A 225 10.28 -0.68 21.12
C GLU A 225 9.21 -0.14 22.07
N PHE A 226 8.00 -0.07 21.60
CA PHE A 226 6.86 0.36 22.40
C PHE A 226 6.08 -0.87 22.87
N ASN A 227 6.29 -1.23 24.12
CA ASN A 227 5.71 -2.42 24.78
C ASN A 227 5.09 -2.02 26.13
N PRO A 228 3.89 -1.43 26.13
CA PRO A 228 3.24 -0.97 27.36
C PRO A 228 2.91 -2.11 28.33
N ALA A 229 2.49 -3.26 27.83
CA ALA A 229 2.14 -4.44 28.64
C ALA A 229 3.35 -5.25 29.10
N ARG A 230 4.56 -4.95 28.61
CA ARG A 230 5.78 -5.75 28.83
C ARG A 230 5.61 -7.20 28.38
N GLU A 231 4.95 -7.37 27.23
CA GLU A 231 4.79 -8.68 26.59
C GLU A 231 6.15 -9.26 26.25
N GLU A 232 6.30 -10.57 26.40
CA GLU A 232 7.51 -11.28 26.03
C GLU A 232 7.64 -11.35 24.52
N GLU A 233 8.87 -11.54 24.02
CA GLU A 233 9.31 -11.36 22.63
C GLU A 233 8.34 -11.84 21.55
N ASP A 234 8.40 -11.17 20.41
CA ASP A 234 7.68 -11.34 19.13
C ASP A 234 6.82 -12.59 19.00
N ASP A 235 5.50 -12.41 18.92
CA ASP A 235 4.58 -13.51 18.62
C ASP A 235 4.78 -14.02 17.19
N ARG A 236 5.75 -14.92 17.04
CA ARG A 236 6.03 -15.58 15.75
C ARG A 236 4.92 -16.51 15.29
N THR A 237 4.04 -16.89 16.17
CA THR A 237 2.90 -17.77 15.84
C THR A 237 1.83 -16.99 15.09
N HIS A 238 1.59 -15.75 15.48
CA HIS A 238 0.58 -14.88 14.87
C HIS A 238 1.17 -13.73 14.06
N PHE A 239 2.49 -13.68 13.90
CA PHE A 239 3.22 -12.63 13.16
C PHE A 239 2.92 -11.21 13.66
N LYS A 240 2.68 -11.03 14.94
CA LYS A 240 2.52 -9.72 15.56
C LYS A 240 3.86 -9.15 15.98
N MET A 241 4.04 -7.87 15.78
CA MET A 241 5.31 -7.16 15.95
C MET A 241 5.10 -5.90 16.77
N LEU A 242 5.95 -5.64 17.77
CA LEU A 242 5.89 -4.39 18.52
C LEU A 242 6.26 -3.19 17.64
N PRO A 243 5.52 -2.08 17.74
CA PRO A 243 5.89 -0.84 17.07
C PRO A 243 7.28 -0.39 17.52
N THR A 244 8.16 -0.11 16.57
CA THR A 244 9.56 0.23 16.86
C THR A 244 9.94 1.55 16.21
N LEU A 245 10.45 2.49 17.00
CA LEU A 245 11.04 3.73 16.54
C LEU A 245 12.56 3.55 16.41
N ILE A 246 13.09 3.91 15.24
CA ILE A 246 14.52 3.79 14.94
C ILE A 246 15.11 5.20 14.86
N LEU A 247 16.08 5.50 15.71
CA LEU A 247 16.79 6.77 15.76
C LEU A 247 18.20 6.63 15.20
N GLY A 248 18.69 7.70 14.54
CA GLY A 248 20.04 7.72 13.97
C GLY A 248 20.15 6.92 12.68
N VAL A 249 19.08 6.86 11.90
CA VAL A 249 19.07 6.18 10.60
C VAL A 249 19.93 6.90 9.57
N ASN A 250 20.52 6.14 8.64
CA ASN A 250 21.24 6.66 7.48
C ASN A 250 20.82 5.89 6.20
N SER A 251 21.22 6.40 5.04
CA SER A 251 20.84 5.85 3.72
C SER A 251 21.30 4.42 3.45
N ASP A 252 22.31 3.93 4.19
CA ASP A 252 22.87 2.59 3.99
C ASP A 252 22.07 1.50 4.72
N MET A 253 21.17 1.89 5.61
CA MET A 253 20.31 0.97 6.33
C MET A 253 19.16 0.47 5.44
N LEU A 254 18.84 -0.82 5.52
CA LEU A 254 17.76 -1.43 4.72
C LEU A 254 16.41 -0.77 4.99
N VAL A 255 16.16 -0.33 6.23
CA VAL A 255 14.93 0.37 6.61
C VAL A 255 14.73 1.69 5.84
N MET A 256 15.80 2.30 5.31
CA MET A 256 15.76 3.54 4.53
C MET A 256 15.63 3.30 3.02
N GLN A 257 15.73 2.05 2.58
CA GLN A 257 15.55 1.62 1.19
C GLN A 257 14.11 1.11 0.97
N GLU A 258 13.63 1.20 -0.27
CA GLU A 258 12.31 0.66 -0.62
C GLU A 258 12.36 -0.86 -0.89
#